data_52f50ef45fd209887c6b1f16822e6021
#
_entry.id   52f50ef45fd209887c6b1f16822e6021
#
_cell.length_a   1.000
_cell.length_b   1.000
_cell.length_c   1.000
_cell.angle_alpha   90.00
_cell.angle_beta   90.00
_cell.angle_gamma   90.00
#
_symmetry.space_group_name_H-M   'P 1'
#
loop_
_entity.id
_entity.type
_entity.pdbx_description
1 polymer ?
#
loop_
_entity_poly.entity_id
_entity_poly.type
_entity_poly.pdbx_seq_one_letter_code
_entity_poly.pdbx_strand_id
1 'polypeptide(L)'
;MWLWVSVVLLGLFLLRRWHRERQTVPRLWEKHVLITGCDSGFGNLLARQLDQRGLRVLAACLTEAGAAQLRASASPRLQTVLLDVTSSQNIATVTAWVRERVGDQGLWGLVNNAGIAIPIAPNEWLTKDDFMKVLNVNLLGLVEVTLSLLPLVRRARGRVVNVASVMGRVSFFSGGYCVSKYGVEAFSDSLRREMRPFGVQVSIIEPGGFRTGILEVEPLVKSFKRFWERLPAEVQAAYGHHYPERYAKSTALLHRLSSSRLSLVTGAMSHALLSRCPRSRYAAGWDARLIFLPLSYCPAWLSDAIVGFFLP
;
A
#
# COMPACT_ATOMS: atom_id res chain seq x y z
N MET A 1 35.89 25.10 13.91
CA MET A 1 35.93 25.27 12.47
C MET A 1 35.26 24.11 11.70
N TRP A 2 35.69 22.88 11.86
CA TRP A 2 35.13 21.71 11.16
C TRP A 2 33.64 21.44 11.41
N LEU A 3 33.12 21.66 12.63
CA LEU A 3 31.71 21.50 12.96
C LEU A 3 30.82 22.44 12.14
N TRP A 4 31.19 23.72 12.03
CA TRP A 4 30.45 24.71 11.24
C TRP A 4 30.47 24.38 9.73
N VAL A 5 31.61 23.92 9.20
CA VAL A 5 31.71 23.49 7.81
C VAL A 5 30.76 22.29 7.55
N SER A 6 30.74 21.31 8.46
CA SER A 6 29.84 20.16 8.36
C SER A 6 28.36 20.55 8.41
N VAL A 7 27.98 21.49 9.30
CA VAL A 7 26.60 22.01 9.39
C VAL A 7 26.19 22.72 8.11
N VAL A 8 27.08 23.58 7.57
CA VAL A 8 26.78 24.30 6.31
C VAL A 8 26.65 23.34 5.13
N LEU A 9 27.55 22.36 5.01
CA LEU A 9 27.48 21.34 3.96
C LEU A 9 26.19 20.49 4.06
N LEU A 10 25.83 20.09 5.27
CA LEU A 10 24.56 19.37 5.50
C LEU A 10 23.36 20.24 5.15
N GLY A 11 23.36 21.53 5.53
CA GLY A 11 22.30 22.48 5.18
C GLY A 11 22.16 22.65 3.67
N LEU A 12 23.26 22.84 2.95
CA LEU A 12 23.27 22.93 1.48
C LEU A 12 22.81 21.64 0.81
N PHE A 13 23.23 20.47 1.34
CA PHE A 13 22.77 19.17 0.86
C PHE A 13 21.26 19.00 1.04
N LEU A 14 20.73 19.33 2.22
CA LEU A 14 19.30 19.25 2.52
C LEU A 14 18.48 20.22 1.67
N LEU A 15 18.97 21.45 1.49
CA LEU A 15 18.32 22.45 0.63
C LEU A 15 18.27 22.01 -0.83
N ARG A 16 19.40 21.52 -1.36
CA ARG A 16 19.48 20.96 -2.72
C ARG A 16 18.56 19.77 -2.90
N ARG A 17 18.52 18.87 -1.91
CA ARG A 17 17.62 17.70 -1.91
C ARG A 17 16.16 18.14 -1.93
N TRP A 18 15.79 19.07 -1.04
CA TRP A 18 14.43 19.62 -0.96
C TRP A 18 14.01 20.30 -2.28
N HIS A 19 14.89 21.10 -2.91
CA HIS A 19 14.62 21.72 -4.20
C HIS A 19 14.40 20.67 -5.30
N ARG A 20 15.21 19.63 -5.35
CA ARG A 20 15.11 18.54 -6.34
C ARG A 20 13.84 17.69 -6.15
N GLU A 21 13.46 17.41 -4.92
CA GLU A 21 12.24 16.66 -4.61
C GLU A 21 10.97 17.41 -5.07
N ARG A 22 10.98 18.72 -5.12
CA ARG A 22 9.86 19.55 -5.62
C ARG A 22 9.74 19.61 -7.12
N GLN A 23 10.77 19.24 -7.86
CA GLN A 23 10.73 19.22 -9.31
C GLN A 23 9.89 18.05 -9.81
N THR A 24 8.94 18.34 -10.70
CA THR A 24 8.12 17.33 -11.35
C THR A 24 8.68 16.94 -12.71
N VAL A 25 8.37 15.72 -13.14
CA VAL A 25 8.69 15.24 -14.49
C VAL A 25 7.85 16.01 -15.52
N PRO A 26 8.40 16.31 -16.70
CA PRO A 26 7.67 17.03 -17.74
C PRO A 26 6.66 16.13 -18.47
N ARG A 27 5.80 16.75 -19.30
CA ARG A 27 4.88 16.09 -20.22
C ARG A 27 3.98 15.02 -19.54
N LEU A 28 3.24 15.43 -18.49
CA LEU A 28 2.39 14.53 -17.73
C LEU A 28 1.29 13.91 -18.59
N TRP A 29 0.79 14.63 -19.60
CA TRP A 29 -0.28 14.19 -20.51
C TRP A 29 0.12 13.02 -21.44
N GLU A 30 1.42 12.73 -21.57
CA GLU A 30 1.92 11.59 -22.34
C GLU A 30 2.06 10.34 -21.45
N LYS A 31 1.97 10.48 -20.12
CA LYS A 31 2.33 9.43 -19.16
C LYS A 31 1.13 8.57 -18.81
N HIS A 32 1.26 7.27 -19.05
CA HIS A 32 0.29 6.27 -18.62
C HIS A 32 0.64 5.74 -17.23
N VAL A 33 -0.35 5.68 -16.35
CA VAL A 33 -0.21 5.13 -15.00
C VAL A 33 -1.31 4.10 -14.76
N LEU A 34 -0.92 2.86 -14.45
CA LEU A 34 -1.84 1.83 -14.00
C LEU A 34 -1.90 1.84 -12.47
N ILE A 35 -3.12 1.77 -11.92
CA ILE A 35 -3.36 1.71 -10.47
C ILE A 35 -4.28 0.52 -10.20
N THR A 36 -3.89 -0.39 -9.30
CA THR A 36 -4.74 -1.52 -8.89
C THR A 36 -5.59 -1.17 -7.68
N GLY A 37 -6.81 -1.76 -7.57
CA GLY A 37 -7.72 -1.54 -6.45
C GLY A 37 -8.31 -0.14 -6.42
N CYS A 38 -8.90 0.29 -7.54
CA CYS A 38 -9.48 1.63 -7.70
C CYS A 38 -10.95 1.73 -7.33
N ASP A 39 -11.58 0.67 -6.82
CA ASP A 39 -12.98 0.67 -6.40
C ASP A 39 -13.26 1.72 -5.31
N SER A 40 -12.34 1.90 -4.38
CA SER A 40 -12.48 2.84 -3.25
C SER A 40 -11.12 3.30 -2.68
N GLY A 41 -11.14 4.07 -1.60
CA GLY A 41 -9.96 4.39 -0.79
C GLY A 41 -8.87 5.14 -1.54
N PHE A 42 -7.62 4.73 -1.31
CA PHE A 42 -6.44 5.43 -1.87
C PHE A 42 -6.37 5.32 -3.39
N GLY A 43 -6.67 4.13 -3.97
CA GLY A 43 -6.60 3.91 -5.41
C GLY A 43 -7.58 4.79 -6.18
N ASN A 44 -8.83 4.86 -5.72
CA ASN A 44 -9.86 5.71 -6.30
C ASN A 44 -9.49 7.19 -6.23
N LEU A 45 -9.06 7.65 -5.04
CA LEU A 45 -8.67 9.05 -4.85
C LEU A 45 -7.46 9.43 -5.71
N LEU A 46 -6.44 8.55 -5.77
CA LEU A 46 -5.25 8.78 -6.58
C LEU A 46 -5.59 8.83 -8.07
N ALA A 47 -6.43 7.91 -8.56
CA ALA A 47 -6.85 7.86 -9.96
C ALA A 47 -7.47 9.19 -10.39
N ARG A 48 -8.42 9.72 -9.61
CA ARG A 48 -9.04 11.03 -9.87
C ARG A 48 -8.04 12.18 -9.81
N GLN A 49 -7.13 12.18 -8.83
CA GLN A 49 -6.12 13.24 -8.69
C GLN A 49 -5.12 13.25 -9.85
N LEU A 50 -4.71 12.10 -10.35
CA LEU A 50 -3.79 12.01 -11.50
C LEU A 50 -4.50 12.38 -12.81
N ASP A 51 -5.76 11.98 -12.98
CA ASP A 51 -6.59 12.40 -14.10
C ASP A 51 -6.76 13.93 -14.15
N GLN A 52 -7.08 14.56 -13.02
CA GLN A 52 -7.16 16.02 -12.90
C GLN A 52 -5.84 16.74 -13.25
N ARG A 53 -4.70 16.08 -13.02
CA ARG A 53 -3.36 16.59 -13.41
C ARG A 53 -3.01 16.33 -14.87
N GLY A 54 -3.93 15.73 -15.64
CA GLY A 54 -3.78 15.51 -17.09
C GLY A 54 -3.06 14.21 -17.46
N LEU A 55 -2.78 13.29 -16.52
CA LEU A 55 -2.20 11.98 -16.85
C LEU A 55 -3.23 11.07 -17.53
N ARG A 56 -2.74 10.07 -18.26
CA ARG A 56 -3.53 8.97 -18.79
C ARG A 56 -3.62 7.85 -17.76
N VAL A 57 -4.74 7.83 -17.03
CA VAL A 57 -4.91 6.88 -15.93
C VAL A 57 -5.59 5.61 -16.42
N LEU A 58 -4.98 4.47 -16.14
CA LEU A 58 -5.51 3.13 -16.33
C LEU A 58 -5.89 2.62 -14.94
N ALA A 59 -7.18 2.67 -14.61
CA ALA A 59 -7.67 2.33 -13.27
C ALA A 59 -8.22 0.90 -13.25
N ALA A 60 -7.53 0.01 -12.54
CA ALA A 60 -7.97 -1.36 -12.39
C ALA A 60 -8.84 -1.50 -11.14
N CYS A 61 -10.08 -1.93 -11.33
CA CYS A 61 -11.09 -2.17 -10.31
C CYS A 61 -11.39 -3.67 -10.21
N LEU A 62 -11.78 -4.13 -9.03
CA LEU A 62 -12.24 -5.51 -8.86
C LEU A 62 -13.68 -5.69 -9.38
N THR A 63 -14.51 -4.65 -9.25
CA THR A 63 -15.95 -4.71 -9.52
C THR A 63 -16.36 -3.73 -10.63
N GLU A 64 -17.36 -4.14 -11.42
CA GLU A 64 -17.93 -3.23 -12.43
C GLU A 64 -18.61 -2.01 -11.80
N ALA A 65 -19.23 -2.19 -10.63
CA ALA A 65 -19.84 -1.08 -9.89
C ALA A 65 -18.80 -0.02 -9.50
N GLY A 66 -17.63 -0.43 -8.97
CA GLY A 66 -16.53 0.48 -8.66
C GLY A 66 -15.97 1.16 -9.91
N ALA A 67 -15.82 0.42 -11.01
CA ALA A 67 -15.35 0.95 -12.28
C ALA A 67 -16.34 1.99 -12.86
N ALA A 68 -17.65 1.71 -12.84
CA ALA A 68 -18.68 2.63 -13.31
C ALA A 68 -18.73 3.92 -12.48
N GLN A 69 -18.66 3.80 -11.14
CA GLN A 69 -18.63 4.95 -10.24
C GLN A 69 -17.39 5.84 -10.49
N LEU A 70 -16.24 5.23 -10.71
CA LEU A 70 -15.02 5.97 -10.99
C LEU A 70 -15.09 6.69 -12.34
N ARG A 71 -15.58 6.02 -13.41
CA ARG A 71 -15.79 6.64 -14.74
C ARG A 71 -16.71 7.85 -14.68
N ALA A 72 -17.81 7.75 -13.91
CA ALA A 72 -18.75 8.85 -13.75
C ALA A 72 -18.15 10.12 -13.11
N SER A 73 -17.03 9.98 -12.36
CA SER A 73 -16.37 11.08 -11.66
C SER A 73 -15.03 11.51 -12.25
N ALA A 74 -14.69 11.02 -13.45
CA ALA A 74 -13.39 11.22 -14.09
C ALA A 74 -13.55 11.78 -15.53
N SER A 75 -12.43 12.25 -16.09
CA SER A 75 -12.40 12.68 -17.50
C SER A 75 -12.34 11.48 -18.46
N PRO A 76 -12.61 11.68 -19.77
CA PRO A 76 -12.45 10.62 -20.77
C PRO A 76 -11.04 10.04 -20.91
N ARG A 77 -10.02 10.67 -20.35
CA ARG A 77 -8.65 10.17 -20.33
C ARG A 77 -8.45 9.02 -19.35
N LEU A 78 -9.26 8.95 -18.30
CA LEU A 78 -9.25 7.84 -17.37
C LEU A 78 -10.02 6.66 -17.97
N GLN A 79 -9.34 5.52 -18.08
CA GLN A 79 -9.93 4.26 -18.54
C GLN A 79 -9.94 3.26 -17.40
N THR A 80 -11.01 2.49 -17.30
CA THR A 80 -11.13 1.43 -16.28
C THR A 80 -11.02 0.06 -16.91
N VAL A 81 -10.52 -0.91 -16.13
CA VAL A 81 -10.47 -2.33 -16.48
C VAL A 81 -10.78 -3.16 -15.24
N LEU A 82 -11.38 -4.31 -15.41
CA LEU A 82 -11.59 -5.25 -14.31
C LEU A 82 -10.33 -6.08 -14.09
N LEU A 83 -9.83 -6.10 -12.86
CA LEU A 83 -8.64 -6.84 -12.46
C LEU A 83 -8.83 -7.48 -11.10
N ASP A 84 -8.90 -8.81 -11.09
CA ASP A 84 -8.64 -9.64 -9.93
C ASP A 84 -7.16 -10.02 -9.92
N VAL A 85 -6.41 -9.48 -8.96
CA VAL A 85 -4.97 -9.71 -8.83
C VAL A 85 -4.63 -11.14 -8.36
N THR A 86 -5.62 -11.96 -8.02
CA THR A 86 -5.43 -13.39 -7.67
C THR A 86 -5.57 -14.32 -8.87
N SER A 87 -5.98 -13.80 -10.04
CA SER A 87 -6.20 -14.56 -11.25
C SER A 87 -5.11 -14.29 -12.29
N SER A 88 -4.18 -15.23 -12.48
CA SER A 88 -3.10 -15.13 -13.48
C SER A 88 -3.65 -14.91 -14.89
N GLN A 89 -4.77 -15.57 -15.24
CA GLN A 89 -5.43 -15.37 -16.54
C GLN A 89 -5.93 -13.93 -16.71
N ASN A 90 -6.53 -13.36 -15.66
CA ASN A 90 -7.02 -11.97 -15.71
C ASN A 90 -5.86 -10.97 -15.76
N ILE A 91 -4.77 -11.23 -15.00
CA ILE A 91 -3.53 -10.43 -15.06
C ILE A 91 -2.95 -10.43 -16.47
N ALA A 92 -2.88 -11.59 -17.15
CA ALA A 92 -2.39 -11.70 -18.52
C ALA A 92 -3.26 -10.90 -19.51
N THR A 93 -4.58 -10.99 -19.40
CA THR A 93 -5.54 -10.22 -20.20
C THR A 93 -5.35 -8.72 -20.01
N VAL A 94 -5.27 -8.26 -18.74
CA VAL A 94 -5.06 -6.83 -18.44
C VAL A 94 -3.68 -6.36 -18.89
N THR A 95 -2.65 -7.20 -18.81
CA THR A 95 -1.30 -6.87 -19.33
C THR A 95 -1.33 -6.63 -20.83
N ALA A 96 -2.04 -7.45 -21.61
CA ALA A 96 -2.22 -7.25 -23.04
C ALA A 96 -2.97 -5.94 -23.32
N TRP A 97 -4.08 -5.70 -22.60
CA TRP A 97 -4.85 -4.46 -22.68
C TRP A 97 -4.04 -3.20 -22.38
N VAL A 98 -3.15 -3.24 -21.35
CA VAL A 98 -2.23 -2.13 -21.04
C VAL A 98 -1.23 -1.93 -22.17
N ARG A 99 -0.65 -3.02 -22.70
CA ARG A 99 0.35 -2.96 -23.78
C ARG A 99 -0.16 -2.24 -25.02
N GLU A 100 -1.41 -2.49 -25.43
CA GLU A 100 -2.05 -1.82 -26.57
C GLU A 100 -2.14 -0.30 -26.34
N ARG A 101 -2.47 0.13 -25.12
CA ARG A 101 -2.70 1.53 -24.78
C ARG A 101 -1.44 2.35 -24.61
N VAL A 102 -0.37 1.75 -24.09
CA VAL A 102 0.89 2.45 -23.85
C VAL A 102 1.81 2.43 -25.07
N GLY A 103 1.59 1.49 -26.00
CA GLY A 103 2.41 1.34 -27.22
C GLY A 103 3.91 1.35 -26.96
N ASP A 104 4.66 2.04 -27.81
CA ASP A 104 6.11 2.13 -27.73
C ASP A 104 6.62 3.02 -26.58
N GLN A 105 5.78 3.90 -26.05
CA GLN A 105 6.14 4.76 -24.89
C GLN A 105 6.32 3.96 -23.61
N GLY A 106 5.67 2.80 -23.50
CA GLY A 106 5.66 1.96 -22.31
C GLY A 106 4.82 2.55 -21.17
N LEU A 107 4.84 1.88 -20.03
CA LEU A 107 4.07 2.24 -18.82
C LEU A 107 4.93 3.11 -17.90
N TRP A 108 4.57 4.38 -17.76
CA TRP A 108 5.29 5.31 -16.88
C TRP A 108 5.20 4.94 -15.42
N GLY A 109 4.02 4.55 -14.95
CA GLY A 109 3.79 4.25 -13.54
C GLY A 109 2.94 3.00 -13.32
N LEU A 110 3.37 2.16 -12.41
CA LEU A 110 2.58 1.07 -11.84
C LEU A 110 2.40 1.34 -10.36
N VAL A 111 1.13 1.43 -9.91
CA VAL A 111 0.78 1.55 -8.49
C VAL A 111 0.08 0.28 -8.04
N ASN A 112 0.77 -0.54 -7.29
CA ASN A 112 0.22 -1.71 -6.64
C ASN A 112 -0.45 -1.30 -5.33
N ASN A 113 -1.76 -1.04 -5.39
CA ASN A 113 -2.55 -0.56 -4.26
C ASN A 113 -3.62 -1.55 -3.80
N ALA A 114 -4.02 -2.50 -4.65
CA ALA A 114 -4.99 -3.54 -4.25
C ALA A 114 -4.54 -4.26 -2.97
N GLY A 115 -5.47 -4.46 -2.05
CA GLY A 115 -5.17 -5.13 -0.78
C GLY A 115 -6.38 -5.34 0.10
N ILE A 116 -6.29 -6.34 0.96
CA ILE A 116 -7.29 -6.72 1.95
C ILE A 116 -6.62 -6.94 3.31
N ALA A 117 -7.39 -6.86 4.39
CA ALA A 117 -6.90 -7.18 5.73
C ALA A 117 -7.50 -8.47 6.30
N ILE A 118 -8.72 -8.80 5.94
CA ILE A 118 -9.49 -9.94 6.49
C ILE A 118 -9.09 -11.23 5.76
N PRO A 119 -8.85 -12.33 6.52
CA PRO A 119 -9.11 -12.50 7.96
C PRO A 119 -7.99 -11.98 8.87
N ILE A 120 -8.38 -11.45 10.05
CA ILE A 120 -7.48 -11.08 11.14
C ILE A 120 -7.99 -11.73 12.43
N ALA A 121 -7.17 -12.55 13.06
CA ALA A 121 -7.42 -13.19 14.35
C ALA A 121 -6.07 -13.65 14.94
N PRO A 122 -5.98 -14.08 16.21
CA PRO A 122 -4.81 -14.75 16.74
C PRO A 122 -4.34 -15.89 15.82
N ASN A 123 -3.04 -16.03 15.63
CA ASN A 123 -2.48 -16.98 14.66
C ASN A 123 -2.93 -18.42 14.91
N GLU A 124 -3.10 -18.80 16.17
CA GLU A 124 -3.58 -20.12 16.58
C GLU A 124 -5.00 -20.46 16.06
N TRP A 125 -5.83 -19.44 15.79
CA TRP A 125 -7.20 -19.63 15.29
C TRP A 125 -7.29 -19.71 13.77
N LEU A 126 -6.21 -19.41 13.07
CA LEU A 126 -6.17 -19.30 11.62
C LEU A 126 -5.60 -20.57 10.98
N THR A 127 -6.15 -20.92 9.83
CA THR A 127 -5.64 -21.96 8.97
C THR A 127 -4.65 -21.43 7.94
N LYS A 128 -3.90 -22.32 7.30
CA LYS A 128 -3.06 -21.98 6.14
C LYS A 128 -3.85 -21.23 5.06
N ASP A 129 -5.09 -21.63 4.81
CA ASP A 129 -5.93 -21.04 3.77
C ASP A 129 -6.33 -19.59 4.13
N ASP A 130 -6.48 -19.28 5.41
CA ASP A 130 -6.74 -17.91 5.86
C ASP A 130 -5.53 -16.99 5.60
N PHE A 131 -4.32 -17.49 5.81
CA PHE A 131 -3.10 -16.77 5.41
C PHE A 131 -3.02 -16.62 3.89
N MET A 132 -3.28 -17.67 3.12
CA MET A 132 -3.20 -17.67 1.66
C MET A 132 -4.16 -16.67 1.03
N LYS A 133 -5.37 -16.49 1.58
CA LYS A 133 -6.31 -15.47 1.11
C LYS A 133 -5.68 -14.07 1.08
N VAL A 134 -5.01 -13.68 2.16
CA VAL A 134 -4.40 -12.35 2.27
C VAL A 134 -3.12 -12.27 1.44
N LEU A 135 -2.29 -13.32 1.48
CA LEU A 135 -1.04 -13.38 0.73
C LEU A 135 -1.27 -13.34 -0.78
N ASN A 136 -2.27 -14.04 -1.29
CA ASN A 136 -2.60 -14.07 -2.72
C ASN A 136 -2.95 -12.69 -3.27
N VAL A 137 -3.68 -11.87 -2.51
CA VAL A 137 -4.01 -10.51 -2.92
C VAL A 137 -2.83 -9.55 -2.69
N ASN A 138 -2.35 -9.47 -1.44
CA ASN A 138 -1.46 -8.39 -1.00
C ASN A 138 -0.01 -8.57 -1.46
N LEU A 139 0.43 -9.80 -1.65
CA LEU A 139 1.83 -10.13 -1.97
C LEU A 139 1.96 -10.81 -3.33
N LEU A 140 1.39 -12.01 -3.50
CA LEU A 140 1.59 -12.78 -4.73
C LEU A 140 0.96 -12.10 -5.94
N GLY A 141 -0.25 -11.54 -5.79
CA GLY A 141 -0.89 -10.75 -6.84
C GLY A 141 -0.11 -9.48 -7.19
N LEU A 142 0.41 -8.78 -6.17
CA LEU A 142 1.30 -7.62 -6.38
C LEU A 142 2.56 -8.02 -7.15
N VAL A 143 3.19 -9.14 -6.78
CA VAL A 143 4.39 -9.66 -7.46
C VAL A 143 4.07 -10.00 -8.90
N GLU A 144 3.02 -10.78 -9.16
CA GLU A 144 2.63 -11.23 -10.50
C GLU A 144 2.27 -10.05 -11.42
N VAL A 145 1.44 -9.11 -10.95
CA VAL A 145 1.12 -7.87 -11.68
C VAL A 145 2.39 -7.09 -12.01
N THR A 146 3.30 -6.96 -11.04
CA THR A 146 4.56 -6.24 -11.26
C THR A 146 5.40 -6.92 -12.32
N LEU A 147 5.65 -8.22 -12.21
CA LEU A 147 6.49 -8.97 -13.16
C LEU A 147 5.91 -8.96 -14.57
N SER A 148 4.59 -9.09 -14.71
CA SER A 148 3.89 -9.06 -16.00
C SER A 148 4.01 -7.71 -16.72
N LEU A 149 4.03 -6.61 -15.97
CA LEU A 149 4.11 -5.25 -16.50
C LEU A 149 5.51 -4.66 -16.52
N LEU A 150 6.47 -5.31 -15.84
CA LEU A 150 7.84 -4.81 -15.71
C LEU A 150 8.54 -4.49 -17.04
N PRO A 151 8.35 -5.29 -18.12
CA PRO A 151 8.92 -4.94 -19.43
C PRO A 151 8.43 -3.59 -19.97
N LEU A 152 7.16 -3.25 -19.75
CA LEU A 152 6.57 -1.97 -20.17
C LEU A 152 7.06 -0.81 -19.29
N VAL A 153 7.20 -1.04 -17.98
CA VAL A 153 7.75 -0.04 -17.03
C VAL A 153 9.23 0.21 -17.33
N ARG A 154 10.00 -0.83 -17.65
CA ARG A 154 11.41 -0.71 -18.04
C ARG A 154 11.58 0.08 -19.33
N ARG A 155 10.73 -0.15 -20.34
CA ARG A 155 10.72 0.61 -21.60
C ARG A 155 10.56 2.11 -21.37
N ALA A 156 9.65 2.49 -20.47
CA ALA A 156 9.40 3.89 -20.10
C ALA A 156 10.46 4.49 -19.16
N ARG A 157 11.41 3.68 -18.63
CA ARG A 157 12.27 4.06 -17.48
C ARG A 157 11.42 4.64 -16.35
N GLY A 158 10.34 3.94 -16.05
CA GLY A 158 9.21 4.41 -15.27
C GLY A 158 9.34 4.24 -13.76
N ARG A 159 8.20 4.07 -13.11
CA ARG A 159 8.04 4.02 -11.66
C ARG A 159 7.21 2.79 -11.25
N VAL A 160 7.63 2.12 -10.19
CA VAL A 160 6.80 1.15 -9.45
C VAL A 160 6.56 1.72 -8.05
N VAL A 161 5.30 1.81 -7.65
CA VAL A 161 4.88 2.31 -6.34
C VAL A 161 4.09 1.21 -5.65
N ASN A 162 4.67 0.61 -4.62
CA ASN A 162 4.06 -0.48 -3.87
C ASN A 162 3.48 0.05 -2.55
N VAL A 163 2.21 -0.23 -2.30
CA VAL A 163 1.53 0.15 -1.05
C VAL A 163 1.73 -0.96 -0.02
N ALA A 164 2.71 -0.74 0.86
CA ALA A 164 2.92 -1.56 2.05
C ALA A 164 2.01 -1.10 3.21
N SER A 165 2.58 -0.95 4.37
CA SER A 165 1.96 -0.41 5.60
C SER A 165 3.05 -0.24 6.65
N VAL A 166 2.81 0.54 7.69
CA VAL A 166 3.61 0.47 8.94
C VAL A 166 3.61 -0.94 9.53
N MET A 167 2.60 -1.76 9.20
CA MET A 167 2.52 -3.18 9.55
C MET A 167 3.49 -4.07 8.76
N GLY A 168 4.21 -3.53 7.80
CA GLY A 168 5.40 -4.14 7.19
C GLY A 168 6.69 -3.84 7.93
N ARG A 169 6.63 -3.06 9.01
CA ARG A 169 7.77 -2.65 9.85
C ARG A 169 7.61 -3.05 11.31
N VAL A 170 6.38 -3.09 11.79
CA VAL A 170 6.01 -3.55 13.14
C VAL A 170 4.79 -4.46 12.98
N SER A 171 4.88 -5.69 13.49
CA SER A 171 3.75 -6.61 13.49
C SER A 171 2.84 -6.28 14.66
N PHE A 172 1.72 -5.61 14.36
CA PHE A 172 0.72 -5.23 15.35
C PHE A 172 -0.52 -6.15 15.28
N PHE A 173 -0.93 -6.53 14.08
CA PHE A 173 -2.03 -7.46 13.87
C PHE A 173 -1.51 -8.85 13.57
N SER A 174 -2.25 -9.87 14.02
CA SER A 174 -1.98 -11.26 13.68
C SER A 174 -2.49 -11.64 12.28
N GLY A 175 -2.15 -12.82 11.82
CA GLY A 175 -2.61 -13.37 10.53
C GLY A 175 -1.77 -12.92 9.33
N GLY A 176 -2.36 -13.12 8.16
CA GLY A 176 -1.67 -12.92 6.89
C GLY A 176 -1.32 -11.47 6.54
N TYR A 177 -1.97 -10.48 7.18
CA TYR A 177 -1.79 -9.07 6.79
C TYR A 177 -0.37 -8.57 7.03
N CYS A 178 0.14 -8.66 8.27
CA CYS A 178 1.51 -8.20 8.56
C CYS A 178 2.53 -8.99 7.75
N VAL A 179 2.37 -10.32 7.65
CA VAL A 179 3.24 -11.19 6.83
C VAL A 179 3.27 -10.70 5.38
N SER A 180 2.10 -10.38 4.80
CA SER A 180 2.03 -9.86 3.43
C SER A 180 2.76 -8.52 3.28
N LYS A 181 2.60 -7.61 4.23
CA LYS A 181 3.20 -6.27 4.15
C LYS A 181 4.73 -6.28 4.38
N TYR A 182 5.25 -7.16 5.26
CA TYR A 182 6.69 -7.44 5.32
C TYR A 182 7.21 -8.02 4.01
N GLY A 183 6.46 -8.94 3.38
CA GLY A 183 6.81 -9.49 2.07
C GLY A 183 6.88 -8.41 0.98
N VAL A 184 5.93 -7.47 0.97
CA VAL A 184 5.93 -6.32 0.03
C VAL A 184 7.17 -5.44 0.23
N GLU A 185 7.58 -5.19 1.49
CA GLU A 185 8.80 -4.44 1.80
C GLU A 185 10.05 -5.12 1.21
N ALA A 186 10.20 -6.42 1.49
CA ALA A 186 11.34 -7.21 1.02
C ALA A 186 11.39 -7.30 -0.51
N PHE A 187 10.26 -7.61 -1.15
CA PHE A 187 10.15 -7.66 -2.62
C PHE A 187 10.51 -6.31 -3.25
N SER A 188 9.99 -5.22 -2.70
CA SER A 188 10.24 -3.87 -3.22
C SER A 188 11.71 -3.47 -3.11
N ASP A 189 12.38 -3.84 -2.02
CA ASP A 189 13.79 -3.54 -1.82
C ASP A 189 14.71 -4.32 -2.78
N SER A 190 14.40 -5.60 -3.07
CA SER A 190 15.09 -6.38 -4.09
C SER A 190 14.87 -5.76 -5.46
N LEU A 191 13.60 -5.57 -5.85
CA LEU A 191 13.23 -5.01 -7.14
C LEU A 191 13.87 -3.63 -7.39
N ARG A 192 13.95 -2.79 -6.36
CA ARG A 192 14.58 -1.46 -6.45
C ARG A 192 16.06 -1.53 -6.85
N ARG A 193 16.78 -2.50 -6.29
CA ARG A 193 18.21 -2.71 -6.60
C ARG A 193 18.39 -3.30 -7.99
N GLU A 194 17.58 -4.29 -8.33
CA GLU A 194 17.62 -4.97 -9.63
C GLU A 194 17.27 -4.04 -10.80
N MET A 195 16.29 -3.14 -10.59
CA MET A 195 15.79 -2.25 -11.63
C MET A 195 16.57 -0.94 -11.80
N ARG A 196 17.48 -0.65 -10.89
CA ARG A 196 18.32 0.56 -10.94
C ARG A 196 19.11 0.71 -12.26
N PRO A 197 19.77 -0.32 -12.80
CA PRO A 197 20.50 -0.22 -14.07
C PRO A 197 19.60 0.14 -15.26
N PHE A 198 18.32 -0.20 -15.19
CA PHE A 198 17.33 0.10 -16.23
C PHE A 198 16.66 1.47 -16.08
N GLY A 199 17.04 2.25 -15.07
CA GLY A 199 16.46 3.57 -14.80
C GLY A 199 15.04 3.52 -14.22
N VAL A 200 14.52 2.35 -13.83
CA VAL A 200 13.24 2.21 -13.14
C VAL A 200 13.43 2.51 -11.66
N GLN A 201 12.52 3.30 -11.10
CA GLN A 201 12.55 3.65 -9.69
C GLN A 201 11.39 2.96 -8.96
N VAL A 202 11.70 2.33 -7.84
CA VAL A 202 10.73 1.63 -6.99
C VAL A 202 10.60 2.36 -5.67
N SER A 203 9.37 2.69 -5.31
CA SER A 203 9.02 3.39 -4.07
C SER A 203 8.02 2.59 -3.25
N ILE A 204 8.18 2.60 -1.95
CA ILE A 204 7.28 1.97 -0.99
C ILE A 204 6.50 3.06 -0.28
N ILE A 205 5.19 2.91 -0.20
CA ILE A 205 4.33 3.74 0.63
C ILE A 205 4.01 2.97 1.90
N GLU A 206 4.26 3.57 3.04
CA GLU A 206 4.06 2.99 4.38
C GLU A 206 2.96 3.81 5.11
N PRO A 207 1.67 3.57 4.82
CA PRO A 207 0.59 4.25 5.53
C PRO A 207 0.50 3.77 6.99
N GLY A 208 0.20 4.69 7.90
CA GLY A 208 -0.30 4.38 9.24
C GLY A 208 -1.78 4.02 9.23
N GLY A 209 -2.51 4.36 10.29
CA GLY A 209 -3.96 4.17 10.38
C GLY A 209 -4.73 5.20 9.55
N PHE A 210 -5.47 4.76 8.55
CA PHE A 210 -6.36 5.59 7.73
C PHE A 210 -7.74 4.97 7.63
N ARG A 211 -8.78 5.82 7.64
CA ARG A 211 -10.19 5.41 7.50
C ARG A 211 -10.48 5.03 6.05
N THR A 212 -10.24 3.77 5.75
CA THR A 212 -10.55 3.12 4.48
C THR A 212 -11.36 1.84 4.74
N GLY A 213 -11.93 1.22 3.70
CA GLY A 213 -12.68 -0.04 3.84
C GLY A 213 -11.89 -1.16 4.54
N ILE A 214 -10.56 -1.11 4.53
CA ILE A 214 -9.70 -2.08 5.22
C ILE A 214 -9.82 -1.98 6.76
N LEU A 215 -10.06 -0.78 7.30
CA LEU A 215 -10.17 -0.52 8.75
C LEU A 215 -11.60 -0.27 9.23
N GLU A 216 -12.61 -0.65 8.46
CA GLU A 216 -14.00 -0.58 8.92
C GLU A 216 -14.23 -1.54 10.07
N VAL A 217 -14.81 -0.99 11.17
CA VAL A 217 -14.94 -1.72 12.44
C VAL A 217 -15.87 -2.91 12.33
N GLU A 218 -17.03 -2.73 11.69
CA GLU A 218 -18.06 -3.77 11.61
C GLU A 218 -17.59 -5.03 10.88
N PRO A 219 -16.99 -4.96 9.65
CA PRO A 219 -16.45 -6.13 8.97
C PRO A 219 -15.33 -6.84 9.76
N LEU A 220 -14.45 -6.07 10.42
CA LEU A 220 -13.35 -6.61 11.22
C LEU A 220 -13.88 -7.38 12.42
N VAL A 221 -14.77 -6.79 13.19
CA VAL A 221 -15.38 -7.42 14.38
C VAL A 221 -16.23 -8.63 13.99
N LYS A 222 -17.01 -8.52 12.91
CA LYS A 222 -17.82 -9.65 12.39
C LYS A 222 -16.93 -10.83 11.96
N SER A 223 -15.83 -10.55 11.27
CA SER A 223 -14.86 -11.58 10.88
C SER A 223 -14.26 -12.26 12.12
N PHE A 224 -13.83 -11.45 13.11
CA PHE A 224 -13.25 -11.95 14.34
C PHE A 224 -14.23 -12.84 15.14
N LYS A 225 -15.49 -12.42 15.30
CA LYS A 225 -16.52 -13.19 16.00
C LYS A 225 -16.77 -14.55 15.36
N ARG A 226 -16.75 -14.64 14.01
CA ARG A 226 -16.87 -15.92 13.30
C ARG A 226 -15.76 -16.91 13.63
N PHE A 227 -14.53 -16.44 13.84
CA PHE A 227 -13.44 -17.30 14.31
C PHE A 227 -13.66 -17.72 15.74
N TRP A 228 -14.00 -16.78 16.62
CA TRP A 228 -14.31 -17.06 18.03
C TRP A 228 -15.37 -18.14 18.20
N GLU A 229 -16.48 -18.04 17.47
CA GLU A 229 -17.62 -18.99 17.54
C GLU A 229 -17.27 -20.42 17.10
N ARG A 230 -16.20 -20.59 16.33
CA ARG A 230 -15.74 -21.90 15.84
C ARG A 230 -14.70 -22.57 16.74
N LEU A 231 -14.19 -21.83 17.72
CA LEU A 231 -13.15 -22.36 18.60
C LEU A 231 -13.71 -23.40 19.57
N PRO A 232 -12.93 -24.43 19.91
CA PRO A 232 -13.25 -25.33 21.03
C PRO A 232 -13.42 -24.53 22.34
N ALA A 233 -14.33 -25.00 23.21
CA ALA A 233 -14.61 -24.36 24.48
C ALA A 233 -13.36 -24.18 25.37
N GLU A 234 -12.43 -25.12 25.31
CA GLU A 234 -11.15 -25.06 26.01
C GLU A 234 -10.31 -23.87 25.55
N VAL A 235 -10.22 -23.62 24.22
CA VAL A 235 -9.49 -22.47 23.68
C VAL A 235 -10.18 -21.17 24.06
N GLN A 236 -11.51 -21.10 23.94
CA GLN A 236 -12.27 -19.92 24.37
C GLN A 236 -12.04 -19.61 25.86
N ALA A 237 -11.99 -20.64 26.71
CA ALA A 237 -11.72 -20.49 28.14
C ALA A 237 -10.31 -19.96 28.40
N ALA A 238 -9.31 -20.41 27.63
CA ALA A 238 -7.92 -19.95 27.75
C ALA A 238 -7.74 -18.46 27.42
N TYR A 239 -8.45 -17.95 26.38
CA TYR A 239 -8.43 -16.52 26.02
C TYR A 239 -9.34 -15.67 26.93
N GLY A 240 -10.35 -16.28 27.57
CA GLY A 240 -11.34 -15.64 28.42
C GLY A 240 -12.54 -15.08 27.65
N HIS A 241 -13.72 -15.22 28.24
CA HIS A 241 -15.01 -14.88 27.60
C HIS A 241 -15.14 -13.41 27.13
N HIS A 242 -14.39 -12.49 27.74
CA HIS A 242 -14.40 -11.07 27.39
C HIS A 242 -13.42 -10.70 26.25
N TYR A 243 -12.69 -11.68 25.70
CA TYR A 243 -11.69 -11.41 24.66
C TYR A 243 -12.29 -10.77 23.39
N PRO A 244 -13.45 -11.23 22.85
CA PRO A 244 -14.08 -10.59 21.69
C PRO A 244 -14.51 -9.15 21.94
N GLU A 245 -14.97 -8.83 23.16
CA GLU A 245 -15.34 -7.47 23.52
C GLU A 245 -14.12 -6.54 23.59
N ARG A 246 -13.02 -7.03 24.16
CA ARG A 246 -11.75 -6.29 24.20
C ARG A 246 -11.23 -6.02 22.78
N TYR A 247 -11.28 -7.03 21.91
CA TYR A 247 -10.91 -6.87 20.51
C TYR A 247 -11.77 -5.80 19.79
N ALA A 248 -13.07 -5.83 19.98
CA ALA A 248 -13.99 -4.84 19.40
C ALA A 248 -13.69 -3.42 19.91
N LYS A 249 -13.41 -3.25 21.20
CA LYS A 249 -13.02 -1.96 21.80
C LYS A 249 -11.69 -1.46 21.24
N SER A 250 -10.68 -2.31 21.14
CA SER A 250 -9.37 -1.97 20.57
C SER A 250 -9.50 -1.58 19.09
N THR A 251 -10.27 -2.33 18.30
CA THR A 251 -10.54 -2.02 16.90
C THR A 251 -11.24 -0.68 16.72
N ALA A 252 -12.26 -0.41 17.54
CA ALA A 252 -12.97 0.87 17.52
C ALA A 252 -12.05 2.05 17.90
N LEU A 253 -11.18 1.87 18.90
CA LEU A 253 -10.19 2.86 19.30
C LEU A 253 -9.20 3.15 18.16
N LEU A 254 -8.66 2.12 17.53
CA LEU A 254 -7.74 2.26 16.39
C LEU A 254 -8.40 2.99 15.22
N HIS A 255 -9.66 2.63 14.89
CA HIS A 255 -10.42 3.35 13.87
C HIS A 255 -10.63 4.83 14.23
N ARG A 256 -10.95 5.13 15.49
CA ARG A 256 -11.13 6.51 15.97
C ARG A 256 -9.85 7.33 15.87
N LEU A 257 -8.69 6.73 16.17
CA LEU A 257 -7.37 7.37 16.06
C LEU A 257 -6.88 7.49 14.62
N SER A 258 -7.46 6.72 13.69
CA SER A 258 -7.08 6.72 12.27
C SER A 258 -7.45 8.02 11.56
N SER A 259 -6.58 8.44 10.66
CA SER A 259 -6.75 9.68 9.89
C SER A 259 -7.79 9.53 8.78
N SER A 260 -8.66 10.53 8.63
CA SER A 260 -9.55 10.66 7.45
C SER A 260 -8.88 11.32 6.24
N ARG A 261 -7.67 11.88 6.40
CA ARG A 261 -6.97 12.61 5.34
C ARG A 261 -6.25 11.66 4.37
N LEU A 262 -7.00 10.94 3.53
CA LEU A 262 -6.43 10.01 2.54
C LEU A 262 -5.44 10.69 1.60
N SER A 263 -5.56 12.02 1.41
CA SER A 263 -4.66 12.82 0.58
C SER A 263 -3.19 12.82 1.05
N LEU A 264 -2.92 12.49 2.30
CA LEU A 264 -1.53 12.32 2.78
C LEU A 264 -0.87 11.12 2.11
N VAL A 265 -1.62 10.03 1.91
CA VAL A 265 -1.13 8.82 1.25
C VAL A 265 -1.07 9.02 -0.26
N THR A 266 -2.13 9.53 -0.87
CA THR A 266 -2.15 9.78 -2.33
C THR A 266 -1.18 10.89 -2.74
N GLY A 267 -0.90 11.85 -1.87
CA GLY A 267 0.17 12.83 -2.05
C GLY A 267 1.57 12.19 -2.08
N ALA A 268 1.83 11.23 -1.20
CA ALA A 268 3.07 10.44 -1.22
C ALA A 268 3.19 9.60 -2.50
N MET A 269 2.11 8.91 -2.91
CA MET A 269 2.06 8.16 -4.17
C MET A 269 2.29 9.08 -5.38
N SER A 270 1.64 10.24 -5.43
CA SER A 270 1.82 11.24 -6.49
C SER A 270 3.25 11.74 -6.54
N HIS A 271 3.87 12.02 -5.39
CA HIS A 271 5.28 12.43 -5.35
C HIS A 271 6.20 11.30 -5.85
N ALA A 272 5.96 10.04 -5.47
CA ALA A 272 6.71 8.89 -5.96
C ALA A 272 6.63 8.73 -7.48
N LEU A 273 5.46 9.01 -8.07
CA LEU A 273 5.23 8.93 -9.52
C LEU A 273 5.78 10.13 -10.30
N LEU A 274 5.66 11.33 -9.75
CA LEU A 274 5.81 12.57 -10.50
C LEU A 274 7.06 13.36 -10.15
N SER A 275 7.71 13.12 -8.99
CA SER A 275 8.96 13.80 -8.67
C SER A 275 10.10 13.32 -9.58
N ARG A 276 10.99 14.27 -9.95
CA ARG A 276 12.26 13.94 -10.64
C ARG A 276 13.20 13.12 -9.74
N CYS A 277 13.07 13.27 -8.42
CA CYS A 277 13.87 12.57 -7.41
C CYS A 277 12.94 11.95 -6.35
N PRO A 278 12.21 10.87 -6.66
CA PRO A 278 11.36 10.21 -5.68
C PRO A 278 12.19 9.54 -4.58
N ARG A 279 11.59 9.41 -3.41
CA ARG A 279 12.17 8.68 -2.28
C ARG A 279 11.91 7.18 -2.46
N SER A 280 12.77 6.36 -1.88
CA SER A 280 12.54 4.90 -1.84
C SER A 280 11.41 4.52 -0.87
N ARG A 281 11.17 5.33 0.19
CA ARG A 281 10.15 5.07 1.22
C ARG A 281 9.42 6.34 1.58
N TYR A 282 8.11 6.20 1.85
CA TYR A 282 7.21 7.29 2.21
C TYR A 282 6.34 6.88 3.39
N ALA A 283 6.73 7.26 4.59
CA ALA A 283 5.84 7.18 5.76
C ALA A 283 4.71 8.20 5.63
N ALA A 284 3.48 7.73 5.60
CA ALA A 284 2.28 8.57 5.49
C ALA A 284 1.42 8.43 6.75
N GLY A 285 1.12 9.57 7.36
CA GLY A 285 0.46 9.69 8.65
C GLY A 285 1.41 10.14 9.75
N TRP A 286 0.87 10.77 10.78
CA TRP A 286 1.63 11.20 11.95
C TRP A 286 2.08 9.99 12.79
N ASP A 287 1.21 9.01 12.94
CA ASP A 287 1.41 7.75 13.61
C ASP A 287 2.53 6.91 12.95
N ALA A 288 2.53 6.85 11.62
CA ALA A 288 3.60 6.21 10.87
C ALA A 288 4.97 6.83 11.19
N ARG A 289 5.05 8.16 11.22
CA ARG A 289 6.31 8.90 11.36
C ARG A 289 6.83 8.95 12.80
N LEU A 290 5.91 9.12 13.76
CA LEU A 290 6.26 9.42 15.16
C LEU A 290 6.14 8.21 16.08
N ILE A 291 5.40 7.17 15.68
CA ILE A 291 5.19 5.97 16.50
C ILE A 291 5.79 4.75 15.82
N PHE A 292 5.20 4.27 14.73
CA PHE A 292 5.53 2.95 14.17
C PHE A 292 6.94 2.86 13.58
N LEU A 293 7.41 3.89 12.84
CA LEU A 293 8.77 3.87 12.31
C LEU A 293 9.83 3.92 13.41
N PRO A 294 9.79 4.85 14.39
CA PRO A 294 10.72 4.79 15.52
C PRO A 294 10.67 3.46 16.25
N LEU A 295 9.46 2.93 16.50
CA LEU A 295 9.27 1.65 17.19
C LEU A 295 9.92 0.48 16.43
N SER A 296 9.92 0.50 15.10
CA SER A 296 10.56 -0.54 14.27
C SER A 296 12.08 -0.64 14.40
N TYR A 297 12.72 0.35 15.02
CA TYR A 297 14.15 0.35 15.34
C TYR A 297 14.45 0.11 16.82
N CYS A 298 13.41 -0.03 17.64
CA CYS A 298 13.58 -0.33 19.06
C CYS A 298 13.88 -1.81 19.27
N PRO A 299 14.55 -2.16 20.39
CA PRO A 299 14.68 -3.54 20.81
C PRO A 299 13.32 -4.21 21.03
N ALA A 300 13.23 -5.53 20.79
CA ALA A 300 11.96 -6.28 20.84
C ALA A 300 11.22 -6.10 22.18
N TRP A 301 11.94 -6.14 23.32
CA TRP A 301 11.31 -5.96 24.64
C TRP A 301 10.55 -4.64 24.78
N LEU A 302 11.02 -3.56 24.14
CA LEU A 302 10.35 -2.25 24.20
C LEU A 302 9.15 -2.20 23.23
N SER A 303 9.33 -2.72 22.01
CA SER A 303 8.23 -2.79 21.04
C SER A 303 7.11 -3.69 21.55
N ASP A 304 7.43 -4.83 22.15
CA ASP A 304 6.45 -5.78 22.71
C ASP A 304 5.65 -5.16 23.86
N ALA A 305 6.33 -4.43 24.78
CA ALA A 305 5.66 -3.73 25.87
C ALA A 305 4.66 -2.68 25.36
N ILE A 306 5.04 -1.90 24.32
CA ILE A 306 4.17 -0.87 23.74
C ILE A 306 3.03 -1.51 22.95
N VAL A 307 3.32 -2.47 22.09
CA VAL A 307 2.31 -3.14 21.27
C VAL A 307 1.32 -3.92 22.14
N GLY A 308 1.82 -4.65 23.16
CA GLY A 308 1.01 -5.43 24.08
C GLY A 308 0.02 -4.59 24.90
N PHE A 309 0.33 -3.31 25.14
CA PHE A 309 -0.61 -2.40 25.82
C PHE A 309 -1.90 -2.13 25.00
N PHE A 310 -1.80 -2.18 23.65
CA PHE A 310 -2.92 -1.91 22.74
C PHE A 310 -3.64 -3.18 22.27
N LEU A 311 -2.99 -4.33 22.42
CA LEU A 311 -3.60 -5.62 22.07
C LEU A 311 -4.50 -6.13 23.21
N PRO A 312 -5.60 -6.84 22.88
CA PRO A 312 -6.52 -7.38 23.87
C PRO A 312 -5.88 -8.49 24.73
#